data_3fa6863bdea9b82fd5071f4f6ed8d058
#
_entry.id   3fa6863bdea9b82fd5071f4f6ed8d058
#
_cell.length_a   1.000
_cell.length_b   1.000
_cell.length_c   1.000
_cell.angle_alpha   90.00
_cell.angle_beta   90.00
_cell.angle_gamma   90.00
#
_symmetry.space_group_name_H-M   'P 1'
#
loop_
_entity.id
_entity.type
_entity.pdbx_description
1 polymer ?
#
loop_
_entity_poly.entity_id
_entity_poly.type
_entity_poly.pdbx_seq_one_letter_code
_entity_poly.pdbx_strand_id
1 'polypeptide(L)'
;MLQKFDERNRDLIVNVGGRLSHRDEAGVSPFDSVVQGGDAVWEGLRLTGGRIFALEEHLARLRRSAHALGFAAVPADESLIAEIRRTLAANSMHSGVHVRLTLTRGVKVTSGMDPRLNVAGPTLIVLAEFKDPVYDQSGIRLITSSVRRHAPDSLDPKIHHNNLLTSILAKIEANVAGADDAVMLDSRGFLAETNATHLFLVFPRDAHGAVDGTGLPGSTERLPFADATLGTPTTAACPEGITRATVLRLAWSSGIVCAEGDYTLPQLYNASEAFVTGTMGGLAPVISVDGRSIGDGSIGPVTKHLTELYANLTATTGTEVA
;
A
#
# COMPACT_ATOMS: atom_id res chain seq x y z
N MET A 1 -5.17 11.07 10.06
CA MET A 1 -4.88 12.54 10.01
C MET A 1 -5.25 13.09 8.64
N LEU A 2 -5.85 14.30 8.54
CA LEU A 2 -6.11 14.96 7.26
C LEU A 2 -4.79 15.47 6.68
N GLN A 3 -4.49 15.08 5.43
CA GLN A 3 -3.30 15.58 4.74
C GLN A 3 -3.46 17.05 4.41
N LYS A 4 -2.42 17.83 4.64
CA LYS A 4 -2.39 19.26 4.33
C LYS A 4 -1.94 19.44 2.88
N PHE A 5 -2.43 20.51 2.25
CA PHE A 5 -1.93 20.93 0.95
C PHE A 5 -0.48 21.44 1.11
N ASP A 6 0.41 20.97 0.25
CA ASP A 6 1.78 21.46 0.17
C ASP A 6 1.84 22.54 -0.91
N GLU A 7 2.29 23.74 -0.55
CA GLU A 7 2.35 24.88 -1.47
C GLU A 7 3.25 24.64 -2.70
N ARG A 8 4.21 23.74 -2.60
CA ARG A 8 5.01 23.29 -3.74
C ARG A 8 4.19 22.63 -4.84
N ASN A 9 2.99 22.17 -4.52
CA ASN A 9 2.08 21.53 -5.45
C ASN A 9 1.12 22.52 -6.13
N ARG A 10 1.27 23.82 -5.96
CA ARG A 10 0.37 24.81 -6.52
C ARG A 10 0.35 24.77 -8.06
N ASP A 11 1.54 24.70 -8.66
CA ASP A 11 1.72 24.76 -10.10
C ASP A 11 2.18 23.42 -10.70
N LEU A 12 1.61 22.31 -10.17
CA LEU A 12 1.96 20.97 -10.63
C LEU A 12 1.67 20.76 -12.13
N ILE A 13 2.60 20.12 -12.79
CA ILE A 13 2.41 19.55 -14.12
C ILE A 13 2.02 18.08 -13.99
N VAL A 14 0.87 17.72 -14.52
CA VAL A 14 0.32 16.37 -14.54
C VAL A 14 0.48 15.77 -15.93
N ASN A 15 0.74 14.47 -15.98
CA ASN A 15 0.85 13.73 -17.23
C ASN A 15 -0.40 12.86 -17.43
N VAL A 16 -1.17 13.12 -18.47
CA VAL A 16 -2.34 12.32 -18.87
C VAL A 16 -2.18 11.89 -20.33
N GLY A 17 -2.02 10.61 -20.57
CA GLY A 17 -1.84 10.05 -21.90
C GLY A 17 -0.60 10.58 -22.65
N GLY A 18 0.51 10.87 -21.93
CA GLY A 18 1.74 11.46 -22.47
C GLY A 18 1.70 12.98 -22.65
N ARG A 19 0.55 13.63 -22.38
CA ARG A 19 0.45 15.10 -22.41
C ARG A 19 0.73 15.66 -21.02
N LEU A 20 1.73 16.56 -20.95
CA LEU A 20 2.04 17.35 -19.77
C LEU A 20 1.19 18.64 -19.79
N SER A 21 0.45 18.91 -18.72
CA SER A 21 -0.38 20.11 -18.57
C SER A 21 -0.45 20.54 -17.11
N HIS A 22 -0.71 21.81 -16.88
CA HIS A 22 -0.95 22.32 -15.53
C HIS A 22 -2.11 21.58 -14.87
N ARG A 23 -2.05 21.38 -13.55
CA ARG A 23 -3.04 20.63 -12.78
C ARG A 23 -4.48 21.06 -12.98
N ASP A 24 -4.70 22.37 -13.16
CA ASP A 24 -6.03 22.97 -13.35
C ASP A 24 -6.58 22.77 -14.78
N GLU A 25 -5.70 22.41 -15.72
CA GLU A 25 -6.03 22.13 -17.13
C GLU A 25 -6.01 20.64 -17.45
N ALA A 26 -5.41 19.84 -16.57
CA ALA A 26 -5.30 18.39 -16.75
C ALA A 26 -6.71 17.76 -16.64
N GLY A 27 -7.06 16.92 -17.60
CA GLY A 27 -8.36 16.27 -17.62
C GLY A 27 -8.32 14.86 -18.17
N VAL A 28 -9.21 14.02 -17.65
CA VAL A 28 -9.48 12.67 -18.17
C VAL A 28 -10.82 12.71 -18.89
N SER A 29 -10.89 12.13 -20.08
CA SER A 29 -12.13 12.12 -20.88
C SER A 29 -13.30 11.50 -20.09
N PRO A 30 -14.51 12.08 -20.15
CA PRO A 30 -15.72 11.43 -19.62
C PRO A 30 -16.02 10.06 -20.26
N PHE A 31 -15.45 9.78 -21.42
CA PHE A 31 -15.53 8.48 -22.09
C PHE A 31 -14.42 7.51 -21.67
N ASP A 32 -13.48 7.91 -20.82
CA ASP A 32 -12.50 6.98 -20.29
C ASP A 32 -13.15 5.98 -19.32
N SER A 33 -12.74 4.72 -19.42
CA SER A 33 -13.31 3.63 -18.61
C SER A 33 -13.15 3.84 -17.12
N VAL A 34 -12.11 4.56 -16.68
CA VAL A 34 -11.93 4.86 -15.25
C VAL A 34 -13.01 5.81 -14.74
N VAL A 35 -13.45 6.77 -15.55
CA VAL A 35 -14.51 7.72 -15.17
C VAL A 35 -15.87 7.03 -15.14
N GLN A 36 -16.13 6.14 -16.11
CA GLN A 36 -17.43 5.47 -16.23
C GLN A 36 -17.62 4.26 -15.31
N GLY A 37 -16.54 3.56 -14.92
CA GLY A 37 -16.69 2.32 -14.18
C GLY A 37 -15.51 1.99 -13.25
N GLY A 38 -14.55 2.89 -13.06
CA GLY A 38 -13.37 2.61 -12.24
C GLY A 38 -12.44 1.54 -12.85
N ASP A 39 -12.58 1.26 -14.17
CA ASP A 39 -11.83 0.23 -14.88
C ASP A 39 -10.39 0.69 -15.15
N ALA A 40 -9.59 0.55 -14.11
CA ALA A 40 -8.19 0.94 -14.07
C ALA A 40 -7.43 0.17 -13.00
N VAL A 41 -6.12 0.11 -13.15
CA VAL A 41 -5.15 -0.37 -12.16
C VAL A 41 -4.18 0.74 -11.81
N TRP A 42 -3.56 0.66 -10.61
CA TRP A 42 -2.69 1.75 -10.18
C TRP A 42 -1.56 1.27 -9.27
N GLU A 43 -0.54 2.11 -9.13
CA GLU A 43 0.55 1.96 -8.16
C GLU A 43 0.81 3.28 -7.45
N GLY A 44 1.11 3.19 -6.15
CA GLY A 44 1.66 4.28 -5.37
C GLY A 44 3.17 4.08 -5.21
N LEU A 45 3.96 5.07 -5.61
CA LEU A 45 5.42 5.02 -5.59
C LEU A 45 5.95 6.16 -4.73
N ARG A 46 7.10 5.95 -4.08
CA ARG A 46 7.76 6.98 -3.28
C ARG A 46 9.11 7.32 -3.89
N LEU A 47 9.32 8.62 -4.20
CA LEU A 47 10.61 9.13 -4.66
C LEU A 47 11.40 9.67 -3.46
N THR A 48 12.59 9.14 -3.25
CA THR A 48 13.52 9.55 -2.21
C THR A 48 14.92 9.64 -2.83
N GLY A 49 15.56 10.81 -2.75
CA GLY A 49 16.92 11.01 -3.26
C GLY A 49 17.11 10.60 -4.71
N GLY A 50 16.19 10.94 -5.61
CA GLY A 50 16.22 10.61 -7.03
C GLY A 50 15.86 9.17 -7.39
N ARG A 51 15.50 8.34 -6.40
CA ARG A 51 15.24 6.89 -6.57
C ARG A 51 13.84 6.51 -6.14
N ILE A 52 13.26 5.53 -6.82
CA ILE A 52 12.03 4.84 -6.41
C ILE A 52 12.39 3.42 -5.96
N PHE A 53 12.12 3.13 -4.68
CA PHE A 53 12.33 1.80 -4.12
C PHE A 53 11.37 0.78 -4.73
N ALA A 54 11.89 -0.39 -5.09
CA ALA A 54 11.14 -1.55 -5.63
C ALA A 54 10.26 -1.19 -6.86
N LEU A 55 10.76 -0.31 -7.74
CA LEU A 55 10.00 0.14 -8.92
C LEU A 55 9.61 -1.03 -9.82
N GLU A 56 10.52 -1.97 -10.05
CA GLU A 56 10.31 -3.14 -10.90
C GLU A 56 9.19 -4.03 -10.35
N GLU A 57 9.13 -4.25 -9.04
CA GLU A 57 8.08 -5.03 -8.38
C GLU A 57 6.71 -4.33 -8.48
N HIS A 58 6.69 -2.99 -8.36
CA HIS A 58 5.49 -2.19 -8.58
C HIS A 58 4.99 -2.30 -10.02
N LEU A 59 5.86 -2.16 -11.01
CA LEU A 59 5.50 -2.29 -12.42
C LEU A 59 5.06 -3.73 -12.75
N ALA A 60 5.72 -4.75 -12.21
CA ALA A 60 5.30 -6.14 -12.35
C ALA A 60 3.89 -6.38 -11.76
N ARG A 61 3.56 -5.77 -10.60
CA ARG A 61 2.22 -5.86 -10.01
C ARG A 61 1.19 -5.11 -10.86
N LEU A 62 1.50 -3.93 -11.37
CA LEU A 62 0.65 -3.18 -12.31
C LEU A 62 0.28 -4.05 -13.52
N ARG A 63 1.27 -4.75 -14.12
CA ARG A 63 1.06 -5.65 -15.24
C ARG A 63 0.17 -6.84 -14.90
N ARG A 64 0.45 -7.51 -13.78
CA ARG A 64 -0.39 -8.64 -13.33
C ARG A 64 -1.83 -8.19 -13.11
N SER A 65 -2.03 -7.01 -12.52
CA SER A 65 -3.36 -6.44 -12.30
C SER A 65 -4.07 -6.11 -13.62
N ALA A 66 -3.39 -5.47 -14.55
CA ALA A 66 -3.93 -5.15 -15.87
C ALA A 66 -4.25 -6.44 -16.68
N HIS A 67 -3.38 -7.45 -16.60
CA HIS A 67 -3.59 -8.75 -17.24
C HIS A 67 -4.82 -9.46 -16.67
N ALA A 68 -4.99 -9.47 -15.34
CA ALA A 68 -6.15 -10.06 -14.66
C ALA A 68 -7.47 -9.38 -15.06
N LEU A 69 -7.45 -8.07 -15.36
CA LEU A 69 -8.60 -7.35 -15.92
C LEU A 69 -8.74 -7.49 -17.45
N GLY A 70 -7.86 -8.25 -18.11
CA GLY A 70 -7.91 -8.49 -19.56
C GLY A 70 -7.60 -7.22 -20.39
N PHE A 71 -6.64 -6.39 -19.97
CA PHE A 71 -6.18 -5.27 -20.79
C PHE A 71 -5.49 -5.80 -22.06
N ALA A 72 -5.91 -5.31 -23.23
CA ALA A 72 -5.37 -5.75 -24.51
C ALA A 72 -3.91 -5.34 -24.74
N ALA A 73 -3.48 -4.24 -24.13
CA ALA A 73 -2.11 -3.75 -24.19
C ALA A 73 -1.72 -3.09 -22.86
N VAL A 74 -0.48 -3.30 -22.44
CA VAL A 74 0.16 -2.60 -21.31
C VAL A 74 1.47 -2.03 -21.85
N PRO A 75 1.76 -0.72 -21.62
CA PRO A 75 3.02 -0.12 -22.08
C PRO A 75 4.23 -0.85 -21.50
N ALA A 76 5.35 -0.89 -22.23
CA ALA A 76 6.60 -1.46 -21.74
C ALA A 76 7.12 -0.71 -20.49
N ASP A 77 7.88 -1.38 -19.62
CA ASP A 77 8.38 -0.76 -18.37
C ASP A 77 9.24 0.45 -18.67
N GLU A 78 10.05 0.40 -19.72
CA GLU A 78 10.87 1.52 -20.16
C GLU A 78 10.02 2.74 -20.53
N SER A 79 8.86 2.52 -21.15
CA SER A 79 7.92 3.60 -21.50
C SER A 79 7.25 4.18 -20.24
N LEU A 80 6.85 3.33 -19.29
CA LEU A 80 6.28 3.78 -18.02
C LEU A 80 7.29 4.59 -17.21
N ILE A 81 8.54 4.12 -17.13
CA ILE A 81 9.64 4.80 -16.44
C ILE A 81 9.97 6.13 -17.13
N ALA A 82 9.97 6.17 -18.47
CA ALA A 82 10.20 7.40 -19.22
C ALA A 82 9.15 8.47 -18.91
N GLU A 83 7.85 8.08 -18.83
CA GLU A 83 6.79 9.02 -18.49
C GLU A 83 6.84 9.47 -17.01
N ILE A 84 7.26 8.62 -16.09
CA ILE A 84 7.56 9.01 -14.71
C ILE A 84 8.68 10.05 -14.68
N ARG A 85 9.82 9.79 -15.33
CA ARG A 85 10.96 10.72 -15.41
C ARG A 85 10.57 12.07 -16.02
N ARG A 86 9.82 12.07 -17.13
CA ARG A 86 9.32 13.30 -17.76
C ARG A 86 8.45 14.13 -16.82
N THR A 87 7.58 13.47 -16.05
CA THR A 87 6.68 14.14 -15.10
C THR A 87 7.46 14.72 -13.92
N LEU A 88 8.42 13.97 -13.37
CA LEU A 88 9.30 14.43 -12.29
C LEU A 88 10.17 15.62 -12.74
N ALA A 89 10.76 15.53 -13.93
CA ALA A 89 11.59 16.61 -14.50
C ALA A 89 10.77 17.89 -14.75
N ALA A 90 9.54 17.77 -15.26
CA ALA A 90 8.66 18.91 -15.51
C ALA A 90 8.28 19.67 -14.21
N ASN A 91 8.36 19.00 -13.05
CA ASN A 91 8.08 19.56 -11.73
C ASN A 91 9.36 19.81 -10.90
N SER A 92 10.54 19.59 -11.44
CA SER A 92 11.83 19.71 -10.72
C SER A 92 11.86 18.88 -9.43
N MET A 93 11.29 17.68 -9.44
CA MET A 93 11.13 16.80 -8.30
C MET A 93 12.28 15.84 -8.18
N HIS A 94 12.89 15.76 -6.96
CA HIS A 94 14.00 14.86 -6.68
C HIS A 94 13.78 14.02 -5.41
N SER A 95 13.04 14.49 -4.43
CA SER A 95 12.80 13.75 -3.17
C SER A 95 11.54 14.23 -2.46
N GLY A 96 10.99 13.40 -1.56
CA GLY A 96 9.79 13.73 -0.80
C GLY A 96 8.51 13.70 -1.62
N VAL A 97 8.49 12.92 -2.71
CA VAL A 97 7.38 12.91 -3.68
C VAL A 97 6.64 11.59 -3.64
N HIS A 98 5.33 11.66 -3.67
CA HIS A 98 4.45 10.56 -4.01
C HIS A 98 4.11 10.60 -5.49
N VAL A 99 4.30 9.47 -6.16
CA VAL A 99 3.87 9.29 -7.55
C VAL A 99 2.72 8.28 -7.56
N ARG A 100 1.55 8.75 -8.00
CA ARG A 100 0.43 7.87 -8.33
C ARG A 100 0.47 7.58 -9.83
N LEU A 101 0.75 6.33 -10.15
CA LEU A 101 0.75 5.80 -11.51
C LEU A 101 -0.58 5.08 -11.73
N THR A 102 -1.44 5.57 -12.61
CA THR A 102 -2.73 4.95 -12.93
C THR A 102 -2.75 4.58 -14.41
N LEU A 103 -3.11 3.34 -14.71
CA LEU A 103 -3.33 2.84 -16.07
C LEU A 103 -4.80 2.47 -16.22
N THR A 104 -5.53 3.25 -17.04
CA THR A 104 -6.93 2.96 -17.35
C THR A 104 -7.00 2.07 -18.59
N ARG A 105 -8.13 1.38 -18.82
CA ARG A 105 -8.32 0.66 -20.09
C ARG A 105 -8.37 1.61 -21.30
N GLY A 106 -8.60 2.91 -21.08
CA GLY A 106 -8.61 3.94 -22.09
C GLY A 106 -10.00 4.46 -22.46
N VAL A 107 -10.01 5.31 -23.49
CA VAL A 107 -11.22 6.01 -23.96
C VAL A 107 -12.06 5.07 -24.81
N LYS A 108 -13.37 5.07 -24.54
CA LYS A 108 -14.40 4.33 -25.30
C LYS A 108 -14.95 5.16 -26.45
N VAL A 109 -15.33 4.50 -27.54
CA VAL A 109 -16.01 5.16 -28.68
C VAL A 109 -17.44 5.64 -28.33
N THR A 110 -18.07 5.00 -27.34
CA THR A 110 -19.37 5.39 -26.76
C THR A 110 -19.45 4.86 -25.33
N SER A 111 -20.39 5.37 -24.53
CA SER A 111 -20.62 4.89 -23.17
C SER A 111 -21.11 3.43 -23.16
N GLY A 112 -20.73 2.68 -22.14
CA GLY A 112 -21.13 1.27 -21.96
C GLY A 112 -20.09 0.49 -21.14
N MET A 113 -20.46 -0.71 -20.70
CA MET A 113 -19.60 -1.57 -19.88
C MET A 113 -18.77 -2.57 -20.68
N ASP A 114 -19.00 -2.68 -21.99
CA ASP A 114 -18.26 -3.62 -22.83
C ASP A 114 -16.83 -3.11 -23.09
N PRO A 115 -15.78 -3.84 -22.70
CA PRO A 115 -14.40 -3.44 -22.91
C PRO A 115 -13.97 -3.39 -24.39
N ARG A 116 -14.73 -4.02 -25.31
CA ARG A 116 -14.49 -3.92 -26.76
C ARG A 116 -14.74 -2.51 -27.31
N LEU A 117 -15.40 -1.64 -26.54
CA LEU A 117 -15.57 -0.22 -26.88
C LEU A 117 -14.27 0.60 -26.74
N ASN A 118 -13.27 0.07 -26.05
CA ASN A 118 -11.96 0.69 -25.86
C ASN A 118 -11.04 0.37 -27.04
N VAL A 119 -11.00 1.22 -28.05
CA VAL A 119 -10.24 1.01 -29.30
C VAL A 119 -8.96 1.83 -29.40
N ALA A 120 -8.78 2.81 -28.50
CA ALA A 120 -7.62 3.74 -28.53
C ALA A 120 -6.41 3.26 -27.72
N GLY A 121 -6.54 2.14 -27.02
CA GLY A 121 -5.54 1.67 -26.06
C GLY A 121 -5.64 2.33 -24.67
N PRO A 122 -4.76 1.95 -23.73
CA PRO A 122 -4.81 2.44 -22.34
C PRO A 122 -4.40 3.89 -22.22
N THR A 123 -4.98 4.60 -21.22
CA THR A 123 -4.53 5.93 -20.82
C THR A 123 -3.64 5.81 -19.59
N LEU A 124 -2.40 6.27 -19.69
CA LEU A 124 -1.49 6.38 -18.55
C LEU A 124 -1.67 7.74 -17.88
N ILE A 125 -1.82 7.76 -16.56
CA ILE A 125 -1.85 8.99 -15.76
C ILE A 125 -0.70 8.92 -14.75
N VAL A 126 0.18 9.92 -14.76
CA VAL A 126 1.24 10.08 -13.77
C VAL A 126 0.99 11.38 -13.01
N LEU A 127 0.60 11.24 -11.75
CA LEU A 127 0.45 12.35 -10.81
C LEU A 127 1.58 12.27 -9.78
N ALA A 128 2.47 13.25 -9.78
CA ALA A 128 3.54 13.39 -8.81
C ALA A 128 3.26 14.58 -7.89
N GLU A 129 3.33 14.39 -6.57
CA GLU A 129 3.06 15.42 -5.57
C GLU A 129 4.13 15.39 -4.48
N PHE A 130 4.60 16.56 -4.05
CA PHE A 130 5.31 16.66 -2.77
C PHE A 130 4.33 16.30 -1.67
N LYS A 131 4.70 15.31 -0.85
CA LYS A 131 3.79 14.77 0.14
C LYS A 131 4.54 14.12 1.29
N ASP A 132 4.24 14.55 2.50
CA ASP A 132 4.78 13.92 3.69
C ASP A 132 4.19 12.52 3.92
N PRO A 133 4.84 11.67 4.74
CA PRO A 133 4.25 10.41 5.18
C PRO A 133 2.85 10.62 5.77
N VAL A 134 1.94 9.68 5.47
CA VAL A 134 0.51 9.82 5.82
C VAL A 134 0.25 9.72 7.32
N TYR A 135 1.07 8.93 8.02
CA TYR A 135 0.85 8.58 9.42
C TYR A 135 1.86 9.24 10.34
N ASP A 136 1.38 9.57 11.55
CA ASP A 136 2.22 10.01 12.64
C ASP A 136 3.10 8.83 13.12
N GLN A 137 4.38 9.06 13.20
CA GLN A 137 5.35 8.06 13.68
C GLN A 137 5.28 7.86 15.21
N SER A 138 4.58 8.73 15.94
CA SER A 138 4.31 8.55 17.37
C SER A 138 3.24 7.50 17.67
N GLY A 139 2.50 7.08 16.65
CA GLY A 139 1.49 6.03 16.70
C GLY A 139 0.12 6.47 16.24
N ILE A 140 -0.62 5.52 15.66
CA ILE A 140 -1.96 5.72 15.12
C ILE A 140 -3.00 4.93 15.92
N ARG A 141 -4.23 5.42 15.89
CA ARG A 141 -5.40 4.79 16.51
C ARG A 141 -6.32 4.25 15.43
N LEU A 142 -6.73 3.01 15.58
CA LEU A 142 -7.61 2.33 14.63
C LEU A 142 -8.97 2.01 15.26
N ILE A 143 -9.96 1.88 14.40
CA ILE A 143 -11.24 1.23 14.73
C ILE A 143 -11.43 0.00 13.84
N THR A 144 -12.32 -0.90 14.24
CA THR A 144 -12.76 -1.97 13.36
C THR A 144 -13.95 -1.50 12.52
N SER A 145 -13.79 -1.54 11.19
CA SER A 145 -14.85 -1.18 10.25
C SER A 145 -15.94 -2.24 10.16
N SER A 146 -17.18 -1.81 9.97
CA SER A 146 -18.29 -2.69 9.60
C SER A 146 -18.17 -3.19 8.15
N VAL A 147 -17.44 -2.46 7.30
CA VAL A 147 -17.22 -2.79 5.88
C VAL A 147 -16.20 -3.91 5.75
N ARG A 148 -16.53 -4.94 5.00
CA ARG A 148 -15.64 -6.07 4.74
C ARG A 148 -14.79 -5.83 3.50
N ARG A 149 -13.59 -6.42 3.48
CA ARG A 149 -12.77 -6.50 2.26
C ARG A 149 -13.44 -7.41 1.23
N HIS A 150 -13.19 -7.13 -0.03
CA HIS A 150 -13.66 -8.00 -1.12
C HIS A 150 -13.10 -9.41 -0.95
N ALA A 151 -13.93 -10.40 -1.23
CA ALA A 151 -13.51 -11.79 -1.34
C ALA A 151 -13.02 -12.07 -2.78
N PRO A 152 -12.13 -13.07 -2.97
CA PRO A 152 -11.62 -13.43 -4.31
C PRO A 152 -12.69 -13.82 -5.32
N ASP A 153 -13.87 -14.26 -4.86
CA ASP A 153 -15.02 -14.64 -5.69
C ASP A 153 -15.88 -13.45 -6.14
N SER A 154 -15.56 -12.24 -5.70
CA SER A 154 -16.25 -11.02 -6.16
C SER A 154 -15.31 -10.14 -6.99
N LEU A 155 -14.48 -9.32 -6.35
CA LEU A 155 -13.43 -8.54 -6.99
C LEU A 155 -12.12 -8.85 -6.27
N ASP A 156 -11.31 -9.74 -6.85
CA ASP A 156 -10.10 -10.24 -6.20
C ASP A 156 -9.18 -9.08 -5.78
N PRO A 157 -8.92 -8.89 -4.49
CA PRO A 157 -8.12 -7.78 -3.98
C PRO A 157 -6.62 -7.88 -4.39
N LYS A 158 -6.16 -9.01 -4.95
CA LYS A 158 -4.83 -9.10 -5.56
C LYS A 158 -4.71 -8.25 -6.82
N ILE A 159 -5.82 -7.93 -7.47
CA ILE A 159 -5.86 -6.91 -8.52
C ILE A 159 -5.76 -5.54 -7.85
N HIS A 160 -4.67 -4.82 -8.06
CA HIS A 160 -4.48 -3.49 -7.52
C HIS A 160 -5.29 -2.46 -8.33
N HIS A 161 -6.62 -2.60 -8.26
CA HIS A 161 -7.62 -1.89 -9.05
C HIS A 161 -8.00 -0.53 -8.46
N ASN A 162 -8.68 0.29 -9.25
CA ASN A 162 -9.11 1.65 -8.86
C ASN A 162 -10.49 1.71 -8.17
N ASN A 163 -11.14 0.58 -7.91
CA ASN A 163 -12.43 0.50 -7.20
C ASN A 163 -12.21 0.54 -5.68
N LEU A 164 -11.96 1.72 -5.13
CA LEU A 164 -11.57 1.91 -3.73
C LEU A 164 -12.74 2.31 -2.81
N LEU A 165 -14.00 2.17 -3.26
CA LEU A 165 -15.16 2.61 -2.48
C LEU A 165 -15.27 1.94 -1.12
N THR A 166 -14.99 0.63 -1.01
CA THR A 166 -15.01 -0.06 0.28
C THR A 166 -13.96 0.48 1.25
N SER A 167 -12.76 0.79 0.76
CA SER A 167 -11.70 1.44 1.54
C SER A 167 -12.09 2.85 1.98
N ILE A 168 -12.76 3.62 1.11
CA ILE A 168 -13.28 4.96 1.41
C ILE A 168 -14.38 4.90 2.47
N LEU A 169 -15.32 3.94 2.37
CA LEU A 169 -16.38 3.74 3.36
C LEU A 169 -15.80 3.41 4.74
N ALA A 170 -14.82 2.50 4.81
CA ALA A 170 -14.12 2.20 6.05
C ALA A 170 -13.39 3.43 6.63
N LYS A 171 -12.79 4.25 5.77
CA LYS A 171 -12.16 5.53 6.20
C LYS A 171 -13.18 6.54 6.73
N ILE A 172 -14.39 6.61 6.15
CA ILE A 172 -15.47 7.44 6.67
C ILE A 172 -15.86 7.01 8.08
N GLU A 173 -15.99 5.69 8.35
CA GLU A 173 -16.24 5.18 9.71
C GLU A 173 -15.12 5.59 10.68
N ALA A 174 -13.85 5.45 10.30
CA ALA A 174 -12.72 5.90 11.11
C ALA A 174 -12.79 7.41 11.42
N ASN A 175 -13.09 8.23 10.42
CA ASN A 175 -13.22 9.69 10.60
C ASN A 175 -14.36 10.05 11.57
N VAL A 176 -15.51 9.38 11.47
CA VAL A 176 -16.64 9.58 12.39
C VAL A 176 -16.25 9.19 13.83
N ALA A 177 -15.47 8.15 13.99
CA ALA A 177 -14.98 7.70 15.30
C ALA A 177 -13.78 8.51 15.84
N GLY A 178 -13.24 9.47 15.08
CA GLY A 178 -12.06 10.24 15.45
C GLY A 178 -10.78 9.41 15.45
N ALA A 179 -10.75 8.30 14.69
CA ALA A 179 -9.59 7.43 14.51
C ALA A 179 -8.77 7.79 13.25
N ASP A 180 -7.53 7.33 13.22
CA ASP A 180 -6.63 7.61 12.10
C ASP A 180 -6.94 6.75 10.89
N ASP A 181 -7.32 5.47 11.11
CA ASP A 181 -7.68 4.52 10.06
C ASP A 181 -8.61 3.41 10.59
N ALA A 182 -9.05 2.48 9.74
CA ALA A 182 -9.93 1.39 10.10
C ALA A 182 -9.35 0.02 9.71
N VAL A 183 -9.35 -0.91 10.65
CA VAL A 183 -9.13 -2.34 10.40
C VAL A 183 -10.33 -2.89 9.64
N MET A 184 -10.09 -3.61 8.57
CA MET A 184 -11.11 -4.31 7.79
C MET A 184 -10.93 -5.82 7.93
N LEU A 185 -12.04 -6.52 8.09
CA LEU A 185 -12.06 -7.97 8.15
C LEU A 185 -12.42 -8.56 6.78
N ASP A 186 -12.06 -9.81 6.57
CA ASP A 186 -12.54 -10.59 5.45
C ASP A 186 -14.01 -11.05 5.65
N SER A 187 -14.57 -11.74 4.68
CA SER A 187 -15.95 -12.25 4.72
C SER A 187 -16.17 -13.34 5.80
N ARG A 188 -15.09 -13.94 6.31
CA ARG A 188 -15.12 -14.95 7.38
C ARG A 188 -14.96 -14.34 8.77
N GLY A 189 -14.61 -13.04 8.86
CA GLY A 189 -14.40 -12.33 10.12
C GLY A 189 -12.96 -12.30 10.61
N PHE A 190 -11.99 -12.76 9.81
CA PHE A 190 -10.57 -12.65 10.11
C PHE A 190 -10.01 -11.29 9.65
N LEU A 191 -8.93 -10.87 10.29
CA LEU A 191 -8.20 -9.68 9.88
C LEU A 191 -7.75 -9.82 8.42
N ALA A 192 -7.96 -8.76 7.63
CA ALA A 192 -7.46 -8.68 6.26
C ALA A 192 -6.34 -7.63 6.14
N GLU A 193 -6.70 -6.38 6.29
CA GLU A 193 -5.78 -5.24 6.27
C GLU A 193 -6.49 -4.02 6.88
N THR A 194 -5.92 -2.81 6.80
CA THR A 194 -6.69 -1.58 7.04
C THR A 194 -7.35 -1.09 5.74
N ASN A 195 -7.97 0.08 5.79
CA ASN A 195 -8.54 0.69 4.57
C ASN A 195 -7.49 1.06 3.51
N ALA A 196 -6.19 1.17 3.87
CA ALA A 196 -5.13 1.60 2.94
C ALA A 196 -3.76 0.96 3.18
N THR A 197 -3.59 0.14 4.22
CA THR A 197 -2.28 -0.42 4.63
C THR A 197 -2.42 -1.85 5.16
N HIS A 198 -1.34 -2.62 5.04
CA HIS A 198 -1.27 -3.96 5.63
C HIS A 198 -1.01 -3.88 7.12
N LEU A 199 -1.49 -4.88 7.85
CA LEU A 199 -1.40 -4.97 9.30
C LEU A 199 -0.41 -6.07 9.72
N PHE A 200 0.38 -5.76 10.75
CA PHE A 200 1.28 -6.68 11.42
C PHE A 200 1.01 -6.68 12.93
N LEU A 201 1.19 -7.84 13.53
CA LEU A 201 1.04 -8.09 14.96
C LEU A 201 2.35 -8.70 15.49
N VAL A 202 2.76 -8.31 16.68
CA VAL A 202 3.92 -8.92 17.35
C VAL A 202 3.42 -9.66 18.59
N PHE A 203 3.88 -10.88 18.75
CA PHE A 203 3.56 -11.73 19.88
C PHE A 203 4.87 -12.22 20.54
N PRO A 204 4.90 -12.42 21.88
CA PRO A 204 5.94 -13.20 22.51
C PRO A 204 5.91 -14.64 21.95
N ARG A 205 7.05 -15.24 21.69
CA ARG A 205 7.17 -16.56 21.08
C ARG A 205 6.47 -17.67 21.91
N ASP A 206 6.43 -17.49 23.24
CA ASP A 206 5.83 -18.47 24.15
C ASP A 206 4.32 -18.29 24.37
N ALA A 207 3.73 -17.17 23.94
CA ALA A 207 2.32 -16.84 24.18
C ALA A 207 1.35 -17.58 23.25
N HIS A 208 1.83 -18.14 22.15
CA HIS A 208 1.05 -18.92 21.20
C HIS A 208 1.81 -20.20 20.88
N GLY A 209 1.51 -21.25 21.65
CA GLY A 209 2.01 -22.60 21.39
C GLY A 209 1.96 -22.93 19.91
N ALA A 210 3.09 -23.32 19.36
CA ALA A 210 3.25 -23.86 18.03
C ALA A 210 2.65 -23.02 16.90
N VAL A 211 3.37 -22.01 16.43
CA VAL A 211 3.38 -21.80 14.99
C VAL A 211 4.11 -23.00 14.40
N ASP A 212 3.33 -23.90 13.82
CA ASP A 212 3.79 -25.19 13.35
C ASP A 212 4.99 -25.03 12.40
N GLY A 213 6.13 -25.49 12.84
CA GLY A 213 6.99 -26.29 12.04
C GLY A 213 7.72 -25.67 10.87
N THR A 214 8.39 -24.52 11.00
CA THR A 214 9.62 -24.32 10.25
C THR A 214 10.78 -24.09 11.21
N GLY A 215 11.18 -25.15 11.91
CA GLY A 215 12.41 -25.19 12.64
C GLY A 215 13.58 -24.98 11.68
N LEU A 216 14.11 -23.78 11.63
CA LEU A 216 15.40 -23.54 11.00
C LEU A 216 16.49 -24.09 11.94
N PRO A 217 17.46 -24.85 11.42
CA PRO A 217 18.52 -25.43 12.23
C PRO A 217 19.44 -24.35 12.76
N GLY A 218 19.55 -24.28 14.06
CA GLY A 218 20.66 -23.91 14.87
C GLY A 218 21.66 -22.85 14.42
N SER A 219 21.40 -21.58 14.77
CA SER A 219 22.47 -20.70 15.19
C SER A 219 22.45 -20.65 16.72
N THR A 220 23.59 -20.88 17.36
CA THR A 220 23.74 -20.81 18.82
C THR A 220 23.83 -19.37 19.35
N GLU A 221 23.81 -18.38 18.48
CA GLU A 221 23.71 -16.95 18.82
C GLU A 221 22.26 -16.55 18.98
N ARG A 222 21.87 -16.10 20.15
CA ARG A 222 20.56 -15.55 20.46
C ARG A 222 20.43 -14.18 19.79
N LEU A 223 19.71 -14.12 18.68
CA LEU A 223 19.44 -12.86 18.00
C LEU A 223 18.53 -11.95 18.87
N PRO A 224 18.65 -10.61 18.77
CA PRO A 224 18.00 -9.66 19.67
C PRO A 224 16.47 -9.78 19.78
N PHE A 225 15.82 -10.39 18.81
CA PHE A 225 14.36 -10.56 18.75
C PHE A 225 13.94 -12.03 18.62
N ALA A 226 14.79 -12.96 19.07
CA ALA A 226 14.53 -14.40 18.98
C ALA A 226 13.25 -14.86 19.71
N ASP A 227 12.78 -14.07 20.66
CA ASP A 227 11.57 -14.33 21.44
C ASP A 227 10.32 -13.65 20.88
N ALA A 228 10.40 -13.04 19.69
CA ALA A 228 9.27 -12.41 19.01
C ALA A 228 8.79 -13.23 17.81
N THR A 229 7.48 -13.27 17.62
CA THR A 229 6.82 -13.75 16.40
C THR A 229 6.08 -12.61 15.74
N LEU A 230 6.37 -12.36 14.46
CA LEU A 230 5.70 -11.36 13.65
C LEU A 230 4.59 -12.02 12.83
N GLY A 231 3.35 -11.78 13.21
CA GLY A 231 2.15 -12.22 12.51
C GLY A 231 1.65 -11.20 11.50
N THR A 232 1.10 -11.67 10.38
CA THR A 232 0.38 -10.81 9.42
C THR A 232 -0.71 -11.63 8.72
N PRO A 233 -1.88 -11.03 8.42
CA PRO A 233 -2.92 -11.71 7.66
C PRO A 233 -2.41 -12.26 6.32
N THR A 234 -2.98 -13.37 5.88
CA THR A 234 -2.76 -13.86 4.51
C THR A 234 -3.27 -12.87 3.48
N THR A 235 -2.76 -12.94 2.26
CA THR A 235 -3.22 -12.09 1.16
C THR A 235 -4.49 -12.62 0.47
N ALA A 236 -5.32 -13.39 1.18
CA ALA A 236 -6.58 -13.91 0.64
C ALA A 236 -7.61 -12.81 0.38
N ALA A 237 -7.60 -11.74 1.20
CA ALA A 237 -8.55 -10.63 1.10
C ALA A 237 -7.86 -9.24 1.06
N CYS A 238 -6.60 -9.19 0.65
CA CYS A 238 -5.84 -7.95 0.50
C CYS A 238 -4.82 -8.07 -0.64
N PRO A 239 -4.30 -6.94 -1.16
CA PRO A 239 -3.26 -6.96 -2.18
C PRO A 239 -1.96 -7.64 -1.69
N GLU A 240 -1.15 -8.14 -2.63
CA GLU A 240 0.22 -8.55 -2.33
C GLU A 240 1.10 -7.31 -2.13
N GLY A 241 1.19 -6.83 -0.89
CA GLY A 241 1.88 -5.59 -0.56
C GLY A 241 3.39 -5.69 -0.70
N ILE A 242 3.99 -4.78 -1.47
CA ILE A 242 5.45 -4.74 -1.68
C ILE A 242 6.16 -4.34 -0.39
N THR A 243 5.66 -3.33 0.33
CA THR A 243 6.17 -2.97 1.66
C THR A 243 6.01 -4.13 2.64
N ARG A 244 4.84 -4.81 2.64
CA ARG A 244 4.60 -5.99 3.47
C ARG A 244 5.65 -7.09 3.20
N ALA A 245 5.87 -7.44 1.95
CA ALA A 245 6.86 -8.44 1.56
C ALA A 245 8.30 -8.03 1.97
N THR A 246 8.63 -6.75 1.87
CA THR A 246 9.93 -6.22 2.30
C THR A 246 10.09 -6.34 3.81
N VAL A 247 9.05 -5.99 4.59
CA VAL A 247 9.07 -6.12 6.06
C VAL A 247 9.26 -7.57 6.50
N LEU A 248 8.59 -8.52 5.86
CA LEU A 248 8.79 -9.95 6.14
C LEU A 248 10.24 -10.38 5.88
N ARG A 249 10.87 -9.92 4.78
CA ARG A 249 12.30 -10.21 4.50
C ARG A 249 13.22 -9.58 5.55
N LEU A 250 12.97 -8.33 5.96
CA LEU A 250 13.77 -7.66 7.00
C LEU A 250 13.62 -8.33 8.37
N ALA A 251 12.41 -8.71 8.73
CA ALA A 251 12.15 -9.43 9.98
C ALA A 251 12.87 -10.79 9.99
N TRP A 252 12.75 -11.55 8.90
CA TRP A 252 13.45 -12.83 8.77
C TRP A 252 14.95 -12.69 8.85
N SER A 253 15.56 -11.69 8.19
CA SER A 253 16.99 -11.43 8.26
C SER A 253 17.47 -10.96 9.64
N SER A 254 16.55 -10.44 10.47
CA SER A 254 16.78 -10.08 11.87
C SER A 254 16.55 -11.23 12.86
N GLY A 255 16.25 -12.44 12.37
CA GLY A 255 15.96 -13.61 13.19
C GLY A 255 14.58 -13.62 13.85
N ILE A 256 13.69 -12.72 13.43
CA ILE A 256 12.29 -12.70 13.90
C ILE A 256 11.52 -13.79 13.15
N VAL A 257 10.82 -14.66 13.89
CA VAL A 257 9.93 -15.66 13.31
C VAL A 257 8.71 -14.95 12.68
N CYS A 258 8.44 -15.25 11.40
CA CYS A 258 7.32 -14.67 10.67
C CYS A 258 6.23 -15.72 10.43
N ALA A 259 4.97 -15.34 10.62
CA ALA A 259 3.81 -16.19 10.41
C ALA A 259 2.72 -15.46 9.62
N GLU A 260 2.33 -16.03 8.50
CA GLU A 260 1.15 -15.58 7.75
C GLU A 260 -0.02 -16.49 8.11
N GLY A 261 -1.17 -15.93 8.47
CA GLY A 261 -2.30 -16.73 8.93
C GLY A 261 -3.62 -15.98 9.05
N ASP A 262 -4.64 -16.70 9.50
CA ASP A 262 -5.94 -16.13 9.82
C ASP A 262 -5.90 -15.64 11.27
N TYR A 263 -5.83 -14.32 11.46
CA TYR A 263 -5.82 -13.66 12.76
C TYR A 263 -7.19 -13.06 13.08
N THR A 264 -7.53 -13.01 14.36
CA THR A 264 -8.80 -12.49 14.87
C THR A 264 -8.62 -11.15 15.58
N LEU A 265 -9.70 -10.39 15.79
CA LEU A 265 -9.66 -9.16 16.58
C LEU A 265 -9.15 -9.38 18.02
N PRO A 266 -9.57 -10.43 18.79
CA PRO A 266 -8.96 -10.70 20.08
C PRO A 266 -7.44 -10.88 20.05
N GLN A 267 -6.89 -11.51 18.99
CA GLN A 267 -5.44 -11.63 18.85
C GLN A 267 -4.79 -10.27 18.60
N LEU A 268 -5.41 -9.38 17.80
CA LEU A 268 -4.93 -8.02 17.61
C LEU A 268 -4.98 -7.22 18.92
N TYR A 269 -6.05 -7.29 19.69
CA TYR A 269 -6.17 -6.58 20.97
C TYR A 269 -5.13 -7.03 22.02
N ASN A 270 -4.69 -8.29 21.95
CA ASN A 270 -3.72 -8.87 22.88
C ASN A 270 -2.29 -8.96 22.31
N ALA A 271 -2.05 -8.37 21.14
CA ALA A 271 -0.70 -8.28 20.60
C ALA A 271 0.18 -7.38 21.48
N SER A 272 1.45 -7.74 21.64
CA SER A 272 2.42 -6.91 22.38
C SER A 272 2.77 -5.63 21.62
N GLU A 273 2.76 -5.70 20.28
CA GLU A 273 2.90 -4.56 19.38
C GLU A 273 2.02 -4.80 18.15
N ALA A 274 1.60 -3.72 17.51
CA ALA A 274 1.03 -3.78 16.17
C ALA A 274 1.51 -2.59 15.34
N PHE A 275 1.60 -2.75 14.04
CA PHE A 275 1.94 -1.67 13.13
C PHE A 275 1.31 -1.91 11.75
N VAL A 276 1.18 -0.85 10.99
CA VAL A 276 0.71 -0.90 9.61
C VAL A 276 1.83 -0.57 8.64
N THR A 277 1.70 -1.02 7.38
CA THR A 277 2.74 -0.82 6.36
C THR A 277 2.14 -0.40 5.02
N GLY A 278 2.80 0.54 4.36
CA GLY A 278 2.42 0.98 3.01
C GLY A 278 3.48 1.88 2.40
N THR A 279 3.48 2.00 1.09
CA THR A 279 4.48 2.79 0.34
C THR A 279 4.50 4.26 0.76
N MET A 280 3.34 4.83 1.13
CA MET A 280 3.21 6.24 1.47
C MET A 280 3.59 6.59 2.90
N GLY A 281 3.40 5.67 3.83
CA GLY A 281 3.64 5.90 5.26
C GLY A 281 4.83 5.12 5.81
N GLY A 282 5.44 4.25 5.03
CA GLY A 282 6.43 3.30 5.55
C GLY A 282 5.77 2.36 6.55
N LEU A 283 6.33 2.26 7.74
CA LEU A 283 5.77 1.57 8.89
C LEU A 283 5.23 2.61 9.88
N ALA A 284 4.00 2.40 10.37
CA ALA A 284 3.41 3.25 11.40
C ALA A 284 2.91 2.40 12.57
N PRO A 285 3.34 2.71 13.81
CA PRO A 285 2.91 1.98 15.00
C PRO A 285 1.41 2.14 15.24
N VAL A 286 0.74 1.06 15.66
CA VAL A 286 -0.66 1.09 16.12
C VAL A 286 -0.66 1.07 17.64
N ILE A 287 -1.11 2.15 18.25
CA ILE A 287 -1.13 2.29 19.71
C ILE A 287 -2.46 1.92 20.36
N SER A 288 -3.55 1.93 19.58
CA SER A 288 -4.85 1.46 20.07
C SER A 288 -5.76 0.99 18.93
N VAL A 289 -6.66 0.06 19.25
CA VAL A 289 -7.72 -0.43 18.34
C VAL A 289 -9.03 -0.52 19.15
N ASP A 290 -10.10 0.08 18.64
CA ASP A 290 -11.43 0.10 19.28
C ASP A 290 -11.38 0.56 20.74
N GLY A 291 -10.57 1.58 21.04
CA GLY A 291 -10.38 2.13 22.37
C GLY A 291 -9.51 1.29 23.32
N ARG A 292 -8.95 0.16 22.86
CA ARG A 292 -8.05 -0.70 23.63
C ARG A 292 -6.61 -0.40 23.27
N SER A 293 -5.75 -0.17 24.25
CA SER A 293 -4.31 -0.04 24.01
C SER A 293 -3.73 -1.34 23.46
N ILE A 294 -2.82 -1.24 22.52
CA ILE A 294 -1.98 -2.33 22.06
C ILE A 294 -0.70 -2.30 22.88
N GLY A 295 -0.34 -3.44 23.51
CA GLY A 295 0.76 -3.45 24.48
C GLY A 295 0.55 -2.42 25.59
N ASP A 296 1.53 -1.56 25.81
CA ASP A 296 1.48 -0.44 26.74
C ASP A 296 0.96 0.89 26.13
N GLY A 297 0.54 0.85 24.85
CA GLY A 297 0.09 2.03 24.11
C GLY A 297 1.24 2.89 23.55
N SER A 298 2.45 2.34 23.48
CA SER A 298 3.63 3.00 22.92
C SER A 298 4.25 2.17 21.78
N ILE A 299 5.28 2.72 21.14
CA ILE A 299 6.00 2.01 20.06
C ILE A 299 6.90 0.94 20.66
N GLY A 300 6.64 -0.31 20.30
CA GLY A 300 7.46 -1.43 20.76
C GLY A 300 8.80 -1.59 20.03
N PRO A 301 9.72 -2.36 20.61
CA PRO A 301 11.08 -2.51 20.10
C PRO A 301 11.16 -3.18 18.72
N VAL A 302 10.30 -4.15 18.42
CA VAL A 302 10.26 -4.82 17.10
C VAL A 302 9.83 -3.85 16.02
N THR A 303 8.75 -3.09 16.26
CA THR A 303 8.25 -2.06 15.34
C THR A 303 9.32 -1.00 15.07
N LYS A 304 10.00 -0.52 16.11
CA LYS A 304 11.07 0.48 15.99
C LYS A 304 12.22 -0.06 15.13
N HIS A 305 12.69 -1.27 15.42
CA HIS A 305 13.79 -1.91 14.69
C HIS A 305 13.46 -2.07 13.20
N LEU A 306 12.28 -2.61 12.88
CA LEU A 306 11.85 -2.80 11.49
C LEU A 306 11.66 -1.48 10.76
N THR A 307 11.18 -0.43 11.45
CA THR A 307 11.05 0.92 10.89
C THR A 307 12.41 1.49 10.50
N GLU A 308 13.42 1.36 11.36
CA GLU A 308 14.79 1.81 11.10
C GLU A 308 15.42 1.04 9.91
N LEU A 309 15.28 -0.28 9.88
CA LEU A 309 15.77 -1.11 8.77
C LEU A 309 15.09 -0.73 7.44
N TYR A 310 13.77 -0.56 7.44
CA TYR A 310 13.04 -0.18 6.25
C TYR A 310 13.43 1.23 5.76
N ALA A 311 13.56 2.19 6.65
CA ALA A 311 14.00 3.54 6.31
C ALA A 311 15.40 3.55 5.68
N ASN A 312 16.34 2.81 6.27
CA ASN A 312 17.71 2.68 5.73
C ASN A 312 17.72 2.02 4.35
N LEU A 313 16.94 0.94 4.17
CA LEU A 313 16.85 0.24 2.90
C LEU A 313 16.30 1.16 1.79
N THR A 314 15.20 1.86 2.05
CA THR A 314 14.54 2.73 1.05
C THR A 314 15.32 4.01 0.76
N ALA A 315 16.19 4.45 1.68
CA ALA A 315 17.09 5.59 1.46
C ALA A 315 18.30 5.23 0.58
N THR A 316 18.71 3.96 0.56
CA THR A 316 19.97 3.54 -0.08
C THR A 316 19.78 2.72 -1.36
N THR A 317 18.56 2.21 -1.61
CA THR A 317 18.27 1.32 -2.75
C THR A 317 17.11 1.85 -3.59
N GLY A 318 16.99 1.34 -4.81
CA GLY A 318 15.92 1.67 -5.74
C GLY A 318 16.42 2.11 -7.11
N THR A 319 15.50 2.20 -8.06
CA THR A 319 15.77 2.59 -9.44
C THR A 319 15.87 4.11 -9.54
N GLU A 320 16.93 4.59 -10.15
CA GLU A 320 17.18 6.04 -10.39
C GLU A 320 16.22 6.57 -11.46
N VAL A 321 15.48 7.63 -11.13
CA VAL A 321 14.47 8.23 -12.02
C VAL A 321 14.51 9.76 -12.07
N ALA A 322 15.27 10.42 -11.18
CA ALA A 322 15.38 11.89 -11.14
C ALA A 322 16.75 12.38 -10.67
#